data_382a4a9b267916d3911dc03f00211c23
#
_entry.id   382a4a9b267916d3911dc03f00211c23
#
_cell.length_a   1.000
_cell.length_b   1.000
_cell.length_c   1.000
_cell.angle_alpha   90.00
_cell.angle_beta   90.00
_cell.angle_gamma   90.00
#
_symmetry.space_group_name_H-M   'P 1'
#
loop_
_entity.id
_entity.type
_entity.pdbx_description
1 polymer ?
#
loop_
_entity_poly.entity_id
_entity_poly.type
_entity_poly.pdbx_seq_one_letter_code
_entity_poly.pdbx_strand_id
1 'polypeptide(L)'
;SHYSVMTKETSAMFVAGPPVVKGIGQDLTKQELGGWKIQTRAGGVDDAVDTEEEAFERARRFLSYLPSSVDELASRGPVEDAPNRREESLIAAIPKNRRRAYKMRPIIQSIVDKESFFEMGSNFGRSVITGLARLDGWPVALMASDPMILGGAWTAESCLKLIRFIDMAETFHLPVVYLADCPGFHIGLEAEKAATIRHGVRAMAAINQSTVPWCAVVVRAAFGVAGGAHVNVGRYCTRYAWPSGWWGSLTLEGGIEAAYRAELDAADDPEAELLAIEERLEALRSPFRTAEAFWIEEIIDPRDTRPLLTDFATLAQKALKPGLTGSGLRP
;
A
#
# COMPACT_ATOMS: atom_id res chain seq x y z
N SER A 1 4.83 -13.62 14.61
CA SER A 1 3.71 -14.10 13.78
C SER A 1 3.59 -13.23 12.53
N HIS A 2 3.47 -13.84 11.34
CA HIS A 2 3.28 -13.12 10.07
C HIS A 2 1.83 -12.68 9.87
N TYR A 3 0.89 -13.39 10.47
CA TYR A 3 -0.52 -13.05 10.50
C TYR A 3 -1.12 -13.43 11.85
N SER A 4 -1.99 -12.61 12.36
CA SER A 4 -2.69 -12.82 13.63
C SER A 4 -4.16 -12.42 13.52
N VAL A 5 -5.02 -13.24 14.09
CA VAL A 5 -6.47 -13.00 14.14
C VAL A 5 -6.98 -13.30 15.55
N MET A 6 -7.94 -12.54 16.01
CA MET A 6 -8.58 -12.77 17.30
C MET A 6 -10.11 -12.80 17.16
N THR A 7 -10.77 -13.58 18.00
CA THR A 7 -12.22 -13.56 18.12
C THR A 7 -12.68 -12.36 18.94
N LYS A 8 -13.65 -11.63 18.44
CA LYS A 8 -14.26 -10.51 19.16
C LYS A 8 -14.86 -11.03 20.47
N GLU A 9 -14.87 -10.16 21.48
CA GLU A 9 -15.47 -10.37 22.81
C GLU A 9 -14.86 -11.52 23.66
N THR A 10 -14.26 -12.55 23.05
CA THR A 10 -13.69 -13.70 23.80
C THR A 10 -12.16 -13.63 23.89
N SER A 11 -11.47 -13.15 22.85
CA SER A 11 -10.02 -13.01 22.85
C SER A 11 -9.56 -11.68 23.45
N ALA A 12 -8.42 -11.69 24.11
CA ALA A 12 -7.72 -10.49 24.55
C ALA A 12 -6.22 -10.74 24.57
N MET A 13 -5.43 -9.73 24.20
CA MET A 13 -3.97 -9.75 24.21
C MET A 13 -3.44 -8.48 24.87
N PHE A 14 -2.58 -8.62 25.86
CA PHE A 14 -2.00 -7.49 26.59
C PHE A 14 -0.64 -7.86 27.19
N VAL A 15 0.17 -6.86 27.48
CA VAL A 15 1.48 -7.02 28.14
C VAL A 15 1.30 -7.48 29.60
N ALA A 16 0.33 -6.88 30.31
CA ALA A 16 -0.02 -7.25 31.68
C ALA A 16 -1.55 -7.23 31.83
N GLY A 17 -2.10 -8.21 32.53
CA GLY A 17 -3.56 -8.36 32.68
C GLY A 17 -4.21 -7.33 33.61
N PRO A 18 -5.56 -7.23 33.61
CA PRO A 18 -6.31 -6.28 34.42
C PRO A 18 -5.93 -6.19 35.90
N PRO A 19 -5.65 -7.30 36.61
CA PRO A 19 -5.25 -7.21 38.02
C PRO A 19 -3.94 -6.44 38.26
N VAL A 20 -2.97 -6.55 37.33
CA VAL A 20 -1.70 -5.84 37.41
C VAL A 20 -1.89 -4.36 37.09
N VAL A 21 -2.67 -4.06 36.05
CA VAL A 21 -2.98 -2.68 35.62
C VAL A 21 -3.80 -1.94 36.68
N LYS A 22 -4.65 -2.65 37.41
CA LYS A 22 -5.40 -2.08 38.56
C LYS A 22 -4.44 -1.59 39.68
N GLY A 23 -3.30 -2.26 39.87
CA GLY A 23 -2.27 -1.84 40.82
C GLY A 23 -1.64 -0.49 40.53
N ILE A 24 -1.70 -0.02 39.27
CA ILE A 24 -1.26 1.32 38.85
C ILE A 24 -2.41 2.32 38.63
N GLY A 25 -3.60 2.01 39.18
CA GLY A 25 -4.75 2.93 39.21
C GLY A 25 -5.67 2.87 37.99
N GLN A 26 -5.57 1.86 37.11
CA GLN A 26 -6.44 1.69 35.94
C GLN A 26 -7.35 0.47 36.17
N ASP A 27 -8.63 0.71 36.39
CA ASP A 27 -9.63 -0.36 36.55
C ASP A 27 -10.32 -0.65 35.20
N LEU A 28 -9.79 -1.61 34.47
CA LEU A 28 -10.19 -1.94 33.09
C LEU A 28 -10.58 -3.42 33.00
N THR A 29 -11.57 -3.71 32.17
CA THR A 29 -11.90 -5.08 31.76
C THR A 29 -10.85 -5.62 30.78
N LYS A 30 -10.85 -6.94 30.54
CA LYS A 30 -9.99 -7.56 29.52
C LYS A 30 -10.20 -6.94 28.14
N GLN A 31 -11.44 -6.66 27.76
CA GLN A 31 -11.78 -6.10 26.45
C GLN A 31 -11.37 -4.63 26.31
N GLU A 32 -11.51 -3.83 27.36
CA GLU A 32 -11.05 -2.43 27.38
C GLU A 32 -9.53 -2.31 27.35
N LEU A 33 -8.82 -3.28 27.95
CA LEU A 33 -7.35 -3.26 28.02
C LEU A 33 -6.70 -3.82 26.74
N GLY A 34 -7.19 -4.94 26.22
CA GLY A 34 -6.50 -5.65 25.14
C GLY A 34 -7.44 -6.41 24.22
N GLY A 35 -8.73 -6.03 24.13
CA GLY A 35 -9.66 -6.58 23.18
C GLY A 35 -9.40 -6.15 21.74
N TRP A 36 -10.16 -6.70 20.83
CA TRP A 36 -9.97 -6.51 19.39
C TRP A 36 -9.96 -5.04 18.93
N LYS A 37 -10.79 -4.18 19.55
CA LYS A 37 -10.86 -2.75 19.21
C LYS A 37 -9.54 -2.02 19.48
N ILE A 38 -8.82 -2.46 20.51
CA ILE A 38 -7.51 -1.91 20.86
C ILE A 38 -6.43 -2.53 19.96
N GLN A 39 -6.35 -3.87 19.96
CA GLN A 39 -5.24 -4.58 19.33
C GLN A 39 -5.20 -4.45 17.82
N THR A 40 -6.35 -4.44 17.13
CA THR A 40 -6.36 -4.26 15.67
C THR A 40 -6.05 -2.82 15.27
N ARG A 41 -6.39 -1.81 16.10
CA ARG A 41 -6.07 -0.40 15.82
C ARG A 41 -4.63 -0.04 16.15
N ALA A 42 -4.06 -0.70 17.14
CA ALA A 42 -2.67 -0.51 17.54
C ALA A 42 -1.67 -1.33 16.69
N GLY A 43 -2.17 -2.21 15.80
CA GLY A 43 -1.32 -3.09 14.98
C GLY A 43 -0.73 -4.27 15.73
N GLY A 44 -1.23 -4.57 16.94
CA GLY A 44 -0.82 -5.74 17.71
C GLY A 44 -1.40 -7.05 17.15
N VAL A 45 -2.58 -6.97 16.53
CA VAL A 45 -3.25 -8.06 15.84
C VAL A 45 -3.76 -7.54 14.49
N ASP A 46 -3.67 -8.36 13.44
CA ASP A 46 -4.07 -7.94 12.09
C ASP A 46 -5.58 -7.80 11.94
N ASP A 47 -6.32 -8.82 12.37
CA ASP A 47 -7.76 -8.90 12.10
C ASP A 47 -8.55 -9.41 13.30
N ALA A 48 -9.85 -9.19 13.27
CA ALA A 48 -10.79 -9.72 14.24
C ALA A 48 -12.01 -10.31 13.53
N VAL A 49 -12.52 -11.41 14.05
CA VAL A 49 -13.67 -12.17 13.55
C VAL A 49 -14.69 -12.41 14.65
N ASP A 50 -15.91 -12.82 14.30
CA ASP A 50 -16.96 -13.02 15.27
C ASP A 50 -16.89 -14.41 15.92
N THR A 51 -16.42 -15.44 15.19
CA THR A 51 -16.36 -16.83 15.70
C THR A 51 -14.98 -17.46 15.55
N GLU A 52 -14.74 -18.56 16.26
CA GLU A 52 -13.51 -19.35 16.14
C GLU A 52 -13.43 -20.05 14.76
N GLU A 53 -14.56 -20.46 14.22
CA GLU A 53 -14.66 -21.06 12.88
C GLU A 53 -14.16 -20.08 11.82
N GLU A 54 -14.60 -18.82 11.89
CA GLU A 54 -14.11 -17.75 11.00
C GLU A 54 -12.59 -17.51 11.19
N ALA A 55 -12.09 -17.61 12.42
CA ALA A 55 -10.65 -17.47 12.67
C ALA A 55 -9.86 -18.62 12.00
N PHE A 56 -10.35 -19.86 12.07
CA PHE A 56 -9.75 -21.00 11.38
C PHE A 56 -9.84 -20.87 9.85
N GLU A 57 -10.96 -20.39 9.33
CA GLU A 57 -11.12 -20.12 7.89
C GLU A 57 -10.12 -19.05 7.41
N ARG A 58 -9.97 -17.97 8.14
CA ARG A 58 -8.97 -16.96 7.83
C ARG A 58 -7.54 -17.50 7.89
N ALA A 59 -7.22 -18.32 8.88
CA ALA A 59 -5.91 -18.94 9.00
C ALA A 59 -5.62 -19.88 7.81
N ARG A 60 -6.57 -20.75 7.44
CA ARG A 60 -6.44 -21.62 6.26
C ARG A 60 -6.31 -20.82 4.97
N ARG A 61 -7.08 -19.74 4.82
CA ARG A 61 -7.02 -18.88 3.66
C ARG A 61 -5.67 -18.17 3.55
N PHE A 62 -5.14 -17.64 4.66
CA PHE A 62 -3.80 -17.08 4.70
C PHE A 62 -2.75 -18.11 4.26
N LEU A 63 -2.75 -19.31 4.85
CA LEU A 63 -1.82 -20.38 4.52
C LEU A 63 -1.91 -20.83 3.06
N SER A 64 -3.09 -20.73 2.43
CA SER A 64 -3.27 -21.14 1.03
C SER A 64 -2.47 -20.30 0.02
N TYR A 65 -2.00 -19.12 0.38
CA TYR A 65 -1.17 -18.27 -0.47
C TYR A 65 0.33 -18.57 -0.33
N LEU A 66 0.72 -19.32 0.68
CA LEU A 66 2.11 -19.49 1.09
C LEU A 66 2.68 -20.84 0.65
N PRO A 67 4.00 -20.95 0.48
CA PRO A 67 4.64 -22.25 0.34
C PRO A 67 4.63 -23.01 1.67
N SER A 68 4.93 -24.30 1.63
CA SER A 68 5.03 -25.16 2.83
C SER A 68 6.23 -24.80 3.71
N SER A 69 7.27 -24.27 3.11
CA SER A 69 8.47 -23.76 3.80
C SER A 69 9.10 -22.61 3.02
N VAL A 70 10.05 -21.89 3.63
CA VAL A 70 10.82 -20.83 2.95
C VAL A 70 11.78 -21.38 1.88
N ASP A 71 12.03 -22.69 1.86
CA ASP A 71 12.85 -23.37 0.87
C ASP A 71 12.06 -23.76 -0.39
N GLU A 72 10.79 -23.39 -0.46
CA GLU A 72 9.90 -23.63 -1.58
C GLU A 72 9.25 -22.33 -2.07
N LEU A 73 8.80 -22.34 -3.32
CA LEU A 73 7.98 -21.27 -3.86
C LEU A 73 6.50 -21.64 -3.75
N ALA A 74 5.65 -20.63 -3.57
CA ALA A 74 4.22 -20.84 -3.51
C ALA A 74 3.68 -21.40 -4.84
N SER A 75 2.82 -22.40 -4.77
CA SER A 75 2.25 -23.04 -5.94
C SER A 75 1.13 -22.20 -6.57
N ARG A 76 0.95 -22.34 -7.88
CA ARG A 76 -0.20 -21.80 -8.59
C ARG A 76 -1.48 -22.47 -8.09
N GLY A 77 -2.44 -21.68 -7.67
CA GLY A 77 -3.76 -22.15 -7.27
C GLY A 77 -4.69 -22.43 -8.46
N PRO A 78 -5.95 -22.80 -8.18
CA PRO A 78 -6.96 -22.95 -9.23
C PRO A 78 -7.09 -21.70 -10.09
N VAL A 79 -7.26 -21.88 -11.39
CA VAL A 79 -7.46 -20.82 -12.38
C VAL A 79 -8.92 -20.90 -12.84
N GLU A 80 -9.77 -20.11 -12.22
CA GLU A 80 -11.21 -20.06 -12.54
C GLU A 80 -11.59 -18.76 -13.26
N ASP A 81 -10.70 -17.78 -13.27
CA ASP A 81 -10.93 -16.44 -13.81
C ASP A 81 -10.00 -16.18 -15.00
N ALA A 82 -10.55 -15.69 -16.10
CA ALA A 82 -9.76 -15.45 -17.31
C ALA A 82 -8.61 -14.47 -17.05
N PRO A 83 -7.36 -14.81 -17.42
CA PRO A 83 -6.20 -13.95 -17.21
C PRO A 83 -6.30 -12.62 -17.95
N ASN A 84 -6.96 -12.62 -19.10
CA ASN A 84 -7.15 -11.46 -19.97
C ASN A 84 -8.50 -10.73 -19.74
N ARG A 85 -9.21 -10.98 -18.64
CA ARG A 85 -10.45 -10.27 -18.30
C ARG A 85 -10.20 -8.77 -18.19
N ARG A 86 -11.02 -7.99 -18.86
CA ARG A 86 -10.99 -6.53 -18.88
C ARG A 86 -12.29 -6.00 -18.28
N GLU A 87 -12.17 -5.07 -17.34
CA GLU A 87 -13.31 -4.49 -16.62
C GLU A 87 -13.55 -3.04 -17.07
N GLU A 88 -14.67 -2.80 -17.75
CA GLU A 88 -15.07 -1.46 -18.22
C GLU A 88 -15.22 -0.43 -17.09
N SER A 89 -15.58 -0.88 -15.90
CA SER A 89 -15.72 -0.03 -14.71
C SER A 89 -14.42 0.72 -14.35
N LEU A 90 -13.26 0.20 -14.76
CA LEU A 90 -11.96 0.81 -14.46
C LEU A 90 -11.74 2.12 -15.23
N ILE A 91 -12.37 2.33 -16.38
CA ILE A 91 -12.27 3.58 -17.16
C ILE A 91 -12.76 4.78 -16.35
N ALA A 92 -13.83 4.60 -15.59
CA ALA A 92 -14.45 5.65 -14.79
C ALA A 92 -14.11 5.57 -13.29
N ALA A 93 -13.17 4.70 -12.91
CA ALA A 93 -12.86 4.45 -11.50
C ALA A 93 -12.22 5.66 -10.81
N ILE A 94 -11.43 6.44 -11.54
CA ILE A 94 -10.76 7.64 -11.01
C ILE A 94 -11.58 8.89 -11.37
N PRO A 95 -12.03 9.67 -10.37
CA PRO A 95 -12.76 10.90 -10.61
C PRO A 95 -11.90 11.93 -11.37
N LYS A 96 -12.50 12.63 -12.37
CA LYS A 96 -11.85 13.75 -13.06
C LYS A 96 -11.46 14.87 -12.11
N ASN A 97 -12.30 15.13 -11.10
CA ASN A 97 -11.94 16.06 -10.03
C ASN A 97 -10.94 15.40 -9.09
N ARG A 98 -9.70 15.87 -9.12
CA ARG A 98 -8.57 15.33 -8.34
C ARG A 98 -8.75 15.43 -6.83
N ARG A 99 -9.58 16.36 -6.33
CA ARG A 99 -9.91 16.50 -4.91
C ARG A 99 -10.91 15.45 -4.41
N ARG A 100 -11.59 14.77 -5.32
CA ARG A 100 -12.58 13.77 -4.95
C ARG A 100 -11.89 12.44 -4.64
N ALA A 101 -12.12 11.92 -3.42
CA ALA A 101 -11.70 10.58 -3.05
C ALA A 101 -12.55 9.51 -3.77
N TYR A 102 -11.98 8.31 -3.90
CA TYR A 102 -12.63 7.14 -4.49
C TYR A 102 -12.24 5.88 -3.69
N LYS A 103 -12.99 4.81 -3.89
CA LYS A 103 -12.75 3.54 -3.19
C LYS A 103 -11.75 2.68 -3.98
N MET A 104 -10.62 2.37 -3.38
CA MET A 104 -9.58 1.53 -4.01
C MET A 104 -9.96 0.03 -4.00
N ARG A 105 -10.67 -0.45 -2.98
CA ARG A 105 -11.03 -1.89 -2.87
C ARG A 105 -11.81 -2.45 -4.06
N PRO A 106 -12.82 -1.76 -4.64
CA PRO A 106 -13.45 -2.21 -5.89
C PRO A 106 -12.48 -2.31 -7.06
N ILE A 107 -11.49 -1.42 -7.16
CA ILE A 107 -10.45 -1.49 -8.20
C ILE A 107 -9.60 -2.75 -8.00
N ILE A 108 -9.16 -3.01 -6.77
CA ILE A 108 -8.42 -4.25 -6.44
C ILE A 108 -9.23 -5.48 -6.86
N GLN A 109 -10.50 -5.55 -6.48
CA GLN A 109 -11.39 -6.69 -6.80
C GLN A 109 -11.60 -6.87 -8.30
N SER A 110 -11.58 -5.78 -9.08
CA SER A 110 -11.69 -5.84 -10.54
C SER A 110 -10.41 -6.35 -11.22
N ILE A 111 -9.26 -6.25 -10.57
CA ILE A 111 -7.95 -6.60 -11.15
C ILE A 111 -7.52 -8.02 -10.79
N VAL A 112 -7.68 -8.43 -9.52
CA VAL A 112 -7.25 -9.75 -9.05
C VAL A 112 -8.22 -10.87 -9.46
N ASP A 113 -7.85 -12.12 -9.26
CA ASP A 113 -8.76 -13.25 -9.43
C ASP A 113 -9.97 -13.09 -8.51
N LYS A 114 -11.16 -13.43 -9.01
CA LYS A 114 -12.40 -13.28 -8.25
C LYS A 114 -12.28 -13.92 -6.88
N GLU A 115 -12.75 -13.21 -5.85
CA GLU A 115 -12.76 -13.63 -4.44
C GLU A 115 -11.37 -13.93 -3.84
N SER A 116 -10.28 -13.72 -4.60
CA SER A 116 -8.95 -14.03 -4.12
C SER A 116 -8.36 -12.96 -3.19
N PHE A 117 -8.89 -11.76 -3.10
CA PHE A 117 -8.30 -10.73 -2.25
C PHE A 117 -8.52 -11.01 -0.76
N PHE A 118 -7.44 -11.21 -0.04
CA PHE A 118 -7.38 -11.43 1.40
C PHE A 118 -6.75 -10.20 2.06
N GLU A 119 -7.58 -9.21 2.43
CA GLU A 119 -7.11 -8.01 3.11
C GLU A 119 -6.60 -8.33 4.52
N MET A 120 -5.48 -7.73 4.92
CA MET A 120 -4.83 -7.89 6.21
C MET A 120 -4.63 -6.55 6.88
N GLY A 121 -4.91 -6.47 8.19
CA GLY A 121 -4.64 -5.27 8.99
C GLY A 121 -5.47 -4.05 8.58
N SER A 122 -6.73 -4.23 8.25
CA SER A 122 -7.61 -3.17 7.74
C SER A 122 -7.85 -2.01 8.73
N ASN A 123 -7.62 -2.23 10.03
CA ASN A 123 -7.84 -1.24 11.10
C ASN A 123 -6.58 -0.46 11.48
N PHE A 124 -5.37 -0.91 11.10
CA PHE A 124 -4.10 -0.25 11.39
C PHE A 124 -3.47 0.34 10.12
N GLY A 125 -2.84 1.51 10.23
CA GLY A 125 -2.19 2.16 9.10
C GLY A 125 -3.12 2.31 7.87
N ARG A 126 -4.33 2.77 8.09
CA ARG A 126 -5.49 2.67 7.18
C ARG A 126 -5.33 3.40 5.85
N SER A 127 -4.38 4.34 5.73
CA SER A 127 -4.10 5.02 4.47
C SER A 127 -3.44 4.11 3.42
N VAL A 128 -3.03 2.90 3.84
CA VAL A 128 -2.51 1.85 2.95
C VAL A 128 -3.28 0.56 3.18
N ILE A 129 -3.73 -0.05 2.09
CA ILE A 129 -4.35 -1.37 2.03
C ILE A 129 -3.25 -2.39 1.80
N THR A 130 -3.24 -3.49 2.53
CA THR A 130 -2.33 -4.62 2.34
C THR A 130 -3.11 -5.92 2.36
N GLY A 131 -2.72 -6.86 1.54
CA GLY A 131 -3.37 -8.17 1.49
C GLY A 131 -2.70 -9.12 0.50
N LEU A 132 -3.10 -10.36 0.55
CA LEU A 132 -2.71 -11.39 -0.41
C LEU A 132 -3.79 -11.53 -1.48
N ALA A 133 -3.38 -11.81 -2.71
CA ALA A 133 -4.30 -12.02 -3.82
C ALA A 133 -3.75 -13.08 -4.77
N ARG A 134 -4.54 -13.43 -5.79
CA ARG A 134 -4.08 -14.26 -6.89
C ARG A 134 -4.27 -13.53 -8.21
N LEU A 135 -3.33 -13.77 -9.11
CA LEU A 135 -3.34 -13.30 -10.49
C LEU A 135 -3.06 -14.52 -11.38
N ASP A 136 -4.07 -14.97 -12.11
CA ASP A 136 -4.03 -16.22 -12.88
C ASP A 136 -3.56 -17.41 -12.00
N GLY A 137 -4.11 -17.47 -10.78
CA GLY A 137 -3.78 -18.47 -9.76
C GLY A 137 -2.47 -18.23 -9.01
N TRP A 138 -1.55 -17.40 -9.50
CA TRP A 138 -0.28 -17.11 -8.83
C TRP A 138 -0.49 -16.20 -7.61
N PRO A 139 -0.03 -16.59 -6.42
CA PRO A 139 -0.13 -15.74 -5.25
C PRO A 139 0.80 -14.54 -5.35
N VAL A 140 0.29 -13.38 -4.96
CA VAL A 140 1.01 -12.10 -4.91
C VAL A 140 0.72 -11.38 -3.59
N ALA A 141 1.68 -10.61 -3.12
CA ALA A 141 1.49 -9.63 -2.07
C ALA A 141 1.01 -8.32 -2.71
N LEU A 142 -0.21 -7.89 -2.40
CA LEU A 142 -0.81 -6.69 -2.96
C LEU A 142 -0.86 -5.58 -1.91
N MET A 143 -0.32 -4.43 -2.26
CA MET A 143 -0.49 -3.20 -1.50
C MET A 143 -1.13 -2.12 -2.37
N ALA A 144 -1.88 -1.22 -1.75
CA ALA A 144 -2.51 -0.11 -2.45
C ALA A 144 -2.69 1.09 -1.52
N SER A 145 -2.68 2.29 -2.06
CA SER A 145 -3.08 3.48 -1.32
C SER A 145 -4.60 3.48 -1.08
N ASP A 146 -5.06 3.98 0.06
CA ASP A 146 -6.50 4.21 0.31
C ASP A 146 -6.81 5.71 0.28
N PRO A 147 -7.30 6.26 -0.86
CA PRO A 147 -7.58 7.68 -0.97
C PRO A 147 -8.70 8.19 -0.05
N MET A 148 -9.50 7.27 0.51
CA MET A 148 -10.53 7.61 1.50
C MET A 148 -9.95 8.00 2.86
N ILE A 149 -8.69 7.67 3.11
CA ILE A 149 -8.00 7.94 4.37
C ILE A 149 -6.79 8.83 4.10
N LEU A 150 -6.85 10.08 4.52
CA LEU A 150 -5.79 11.07 4.33
C LEU A 150 -5.28 11.17 2.88
N GLY A 151 -6.15 10.92 1.89
CA GLY A 151 -5.78 10.93 0.49
C GLY A 151 -4.78 9.83 0.07
N GLY A 152 -4.53 8.83 0.90
CA GLY A 152 -3.49 7.81 0.68
C GLY A 152 -2.09 8.21 1.18
N ALA A 153 -1.97 9.29 1.95
CA ALA A 153 -0.68 9.74 2.50
C ALA A 153 -0.07 8.70 3.45
N TRP A 154 1.23 8.54 3.41
CA TRP A 154 1.93 7.65 4.33
C TRP A 154 2.07 8.27 5.72
N THR A 155 1.43 7.65 6.70
CA THR A 155 1.57 7.96 8.13
C THR A 155 2.64 7.07 8.76
N ALA A 156 3.05 7.36 9.99
CA ALA A 156 3.94 6.49 10.75
C ALA A 156 3.38 5.06 10.87
N GLU A 157 2.08 4.93 11.16
CA GLU A 157 1.41 3.63 11.25
C GLU A 157 1.38 2.89 9.91
N SER A 158 1.08 3.59 8.81
CA SER A 158 1.08 2.95 7.49
C SER A 158 2.49 2.51 7.08
N CYS A 159 3.53 3.26 7.43
CA CYS A 159 4.92 2.86 7.21
C CYS A 159 5.27 1.59 8.01
N LEU A 160 4.87 1.49 9.28
CA LEU A 160 5.07 0.29 10.09
C LEU A 160 4.34 -0.93 9.50
N LYS A 161 3.11 -0.73 9.05
CA LYS A 161 2.33 -1.76 8.35
C LYS A 161 3.03 -2.22 7.06
N LEU A 162 3.52 -1.28 6.24
CA LEU A 162 4.25 -1.58 5.00
C LEU A 162 5.52 -2.39 5.27
N ILE A 163 6.34 -1.98 6.25
CA ILE A 163 7.56 -2.71 6.60
C ILE A 163 7.24 -4.17 6.90
N ARG A 164 6.29 -4.41 7.81
CA ARG A 164 5.89 -5.77 8.19
C ARG A 164 5.34 -6.58 7.02
N PHE A 165 4.56 -5.94 6.15
CA PHE A 165 3.97 -6.58 4.98
C PHE A 165 5.02 -6.95 3.92
N ILE A 166 5.98 -6.06 3.66
CA ILE A 166 7.09 -6.32 2.72
C ILE A 166 8.00 -7.42 3.27
N ASP A 167 8.30 -7.41 4.57
CA ASP A 167 9.10 -8.47 5.20
C ASP A 167 8.41 -9.84 5.12
N MET A 168 7.09 -9.88 5.21
CA MET A 168 6.31 -11.10 5.00
C MET A 168 6.38 -11.56 3.53
N ALA A 169 6.20 -10.64 2.58
CA ALA A 169 6.31 -10.95 1.15
C ALA A 169 7.71 -11.49 0.81
N GLU A 170 8.75 -10.87 1.36
CA GLU A 170 10.13 -11.32 1.23
C GLU A 170 10.33 -12.73 1.80
N THR A 171 9.84 -12.97 3.03
CA THR A 171 9.98 -14.27 3.72
C THR A 171 9.35 -15.41 2.93
N PHE A 172 8.21 -15.19 2.30
CA PHE A 172 7.45 -16.21 1.57
C PHE A 172 7.61 -16.11 0.05
N HIS A 173 8.56 -15.31 -0.43
CA HIS A 173 8.89 -15.15 -1.86
C HIS A 173 7.68 -14.77 -2.71
N LEU A 174 6.84 -13.86 -2.22
CA LEU A 174 5.66 -13.40 -2.93
C LEU A 174 6.00 -12.15 -3.75
N PRO A 175 5.77 -12.13 -5.08
CA PRO A 175 5.91 -10.92 -5.87
C PRO A 175 4.99 -9.82 -5.35
N VAL A 176 5.46 -8.57 -5.36
CA VAL A 176 4.67 -7.44 -4.86
C VAL A 176 4.00 -6.70 -6.01
N VAL A 177 2.72 -6.43 -5.85
CA VAL A 177 1.94 -5.52 -6.71
C VAL A 177 1.53 -4.31 -5.89
N TYR A 178 1.82 -3.11 -6.38
CA TYR A 178 1.43 -1.86 -5.74
C TYR A 178 0.56 -0.98 -6.64
N LEU A 179 -0.68 -0.73 -6.23
CA LEU A 179 -1.56 0.25 -6.85
C LEU A 179 -1.35 1.60 -6.15
N ALA A 180 -0.56 2.46 -6.76
CA ALA A 180 -0.09 3.69 -6.15
C ALA A 180 -1.02 4.88 -6.40
N ASP A 181 -1.43 5.55 -5.31
CA ASP A 181 -2.08 6.86 -5.29
C ASP A 181 -1.62 7.57 -4.00
N CYS A 182 -0.39 8.06 -4.00
CA CYS A 182 0.26 8.58 -2.80
C CYS A 182 0.61 10.06 -2.97
N PRO A 183 -0.02 10.97 -2.19
CA PRO A 183 0.29 12.41 -2.23
C PRO A 183 1.58 12.77 -1.47
N GLY A 184 2.27 11.81 -0.89
CA GLY A 184 3.45 12.01 -0.06
C GLY A 184 3.28 11.47 1.36
N PHE A 185 4.17 11.88 2.25
CA PHE A 185 4.01 11.62 3.68
C PHE A 185 2.93 12.52 4.28
N HIS A 186 2.25 12.02 5.32
CA HIS A 186 1.41 12.86 6.16
C HIS A 186 2.27 13.90 6.87
N ILE A 187 1.83 15.15 6.88
CA ILE A 187 2.55 16.31 7.41
C ILE A 187 1.79 16.94 8.59
N GLY A 188 2.49 17.76 9.35
CA GLY A 188 1.95 18.49 10.49
C GLY A 188 2.48 17.98 11.84
N LEU A 189 2.19 18.72 12.91
CA LEU A 189 2.77 18.47 14.23
C LEU A 189 2.57 17.04 14.74
N GLU A 190 1.40 16.45 14.53
CA GLU A 190 1.12 15.08 14.99
C GLU A 190 1.92 14.04 14.17
N ALA A 191 2.17 14.30 12.88
CA ALA A 191 3.04 13.48 12.06
C ALA A 191 4.51 13.55 12.53
N GLU A 192 4.99 14.74 12.92
CA GLU A 192 6.33 14.91 13.49
C GLU A 192 6.46 14.20 14.84
N LYS A 193 5.49 14.35 15.74
CA LYS A 193 5.46 13.64 17.04
C LYS A 193 5.44 12.11 16.87
N ALA A 194 4.80 11.62 15.82
CA ALA A 194 4.79 10.18 15.47
C ALA A 194 6.07 9.71 14.76
N ALA A 195 7.07 10.59 14.58
CA ALA A 195 8.32 10.31 13.88
C ALA A 195 8.11 9.74 12.46
N THR A 196 7.14 10.30 11.72
CA THR A 196 6.75 9.83 10.38
C THR A 196 7.95 9.77 9.43
N ILE A 197 8.88 10.75 9.50
CA ILE A 197 10.08 10.74 8.65
C ILE A 197 10.95 9.51 8.90
N ARG A 198 11.17 9.12 10.16
CA ARG A 198 11.97 7.94 10.50
C ARG A 198 11.30 6.65 10.04
N HIS A 199 10.01 6.49 10.30
CA HIS A 199 9.25 5.32 9.85
C HIS A 199 9.16 5.27 8.33
N GLY A 200 9.05 6.42 7.67
CA GLY A 200 9.09 6.55 6.22
C GLY A 200 10.40 6.06 5.60
N VAL A 201 11.54 6.51 6.12
CA VAL A 201 12.87 6.05 5.66
C VAL A 201 13.02 4.53 5.87
N ARG A 202 12.51 3.98 6.98
CA ARG A 202 12.52 2.53 7.22
C ARG A 202 11.63 1.76 6.24
N ALA A 203 10.48 2.30 5.88
CA ALA A 203 9.61 1.70 4.86
C ALA A 203 10.27 1.71 3.48
N MET A 204 10.90 2.81 3.10
CA MET A 204 11.71 2.90 1.87
C MET A 204 12.87 1.90 1.88
N ALA A 205 13.56 1.76 3.01
CA ALA A 205 14.62 0.77 3.16
C ALA A 205 14.08 -0.66 2.99
N ALA A 206 12.90 -0.96 3.53
CA ALA A 206 12.25 -2.26 3.32
C ALA A 206 11.98 -2.54 1.83
N ILE A 207 11.43 -1.56 1.10
CA ILE A 207 11.19 -1.66 -0.34
C ILE A 207 12.50 -1.92 -1.10
N ASN A 208 13.53 -1.11 -0.83
CA ASN A 208 14.81 -1.22 -1.56
C ASN A 208 15.63 -2.46 -1.20
N GLN A 209 15.45 -3.03 -0.01
CA GLN A 209 16.10 -4.26 0.43
C GLN A 209 15.38 -5.52 -0.07
N SER A 210 14.11 -5.39 -0.44
CA SER A 210 13.33 -6.53 -0.94
C SER A 210 13.97 -7.15 -2.18
N THR A 211 13.98 -8.48 -2.24
CA THR A 211 14.57 -9.25 -3.35
C THR A 211 13.51 -9.82 -4.29
N VAL A 212 12.24 -9.78 -3.90
CA VAL A 212 11.14 -10.28 -4.73
C VAL A 212 10.84 -9.34 -5.91
N PRO A 213 10.31 -9.86 -7.02
CA PRO A 213 9.81 -9.05 -8.14
C PRO A 213 8.76 -8.03 -7.70
N TRP A 214 8.73 -6.89 -8.40
CA TRP A 214 7.86 -5.78 -8.04
C TRP A 214 7.15 -5.19 -9.25
N CYS A 215 5.83 -5.01 -9.17
CA CYS A 215 5.06 -4.28 -10.17
C CYS A 215 4.30 -3.12 -9.53
N ALA A 216 4.49 -1.92 -10.05
CA ALA A 216 3.73 -0.75 -9.62
C ALA A 216 2.81 -0.25 -10.73
N VAL A 217 1.59 0.12 -10.37
CA VAL A 217 0.65 0.82 -11.25
C VAL A 217 0.29 2.14 -10.58
N VAL A 218 0.73 3.26 -11.15
CA VAL A 218 0.36 4.58 -10.67
C VAL A 218 -1.03 4.90 -11.20
N VAL A 219 -2.03 4.76 -10.33
CA VAL A 219 -3.43 4.95 -10.70
C VAL A 219 -3.85 6.42 -10.65
N ARG A 220 -3.20 7.23 -9.80
CA ARG A 220 -3.43 8.68 -9.73
C ARG A 220 -2.17 9.42 -9.29
N ALA A 221 -1.97 9.69 -7.99
CA ALA A 221 -0.90 10.54 -7.48
C ALA A 221 0.37 9.76 -7.12
N ALA A 222 1.54 10.32 -7.47
CA ALA A 222 2.84 9.85 -7.00
C ALA A 222 3.72 11.08 -6.65
N PHE A 223 3.55 11.58 -5.41
CA PHE A 223 4.18 12.83 -4.98
C PHE A 223 5.22 12.63 -3.89
N GLY A 224 6.23 13.49 -3.95
CA GLY A 224 7.29 13.54 -2.97
C GLY A 224 8.04 12.21 -2.84
N VAL A 225 8.71 12.04 -1.72
CA VAL A 225 9.55 10.88 -1.45
C VAL A 225 8.71 9.60 -1.29
N ALA A 226 7.59 9.65 -0.58
CA ALA A 226 6.73 8.48 -0.39
C ALA A 226 6.06 8.04 -1.70
N GLY A 227 5.61 8.99 -2.54
CA GLY A 227 5.08 8.66 -3.88
C GLY A 227 6.14 8.11 -4.82
N GLY A 228 7.39 8.58 -4.71
CA GLY A 228 8.53 8.04 -5.46
C GLY A 228 8.96 6.63 -5.05
N ALA A 229 8.63 6.21 -3.83
CA ALA A 229 8.96 4.89 -3.30
C ALA A 229 7.93 3.81 -3.69
N HIS A 230 7.43 3.83 -4.93
CA HIS A 230 6.40 2.90 -5.37
C HIS A 230 6.94 1.58 -5.95
N VAL A 231 8.24 1.45 -6.14
CA VAL A 231 8.85 0.26 -6.73
C VAL A 231 10.31 0.07 -6.31
N ASN A 232 10.79 -1.17 -6.30
CA ASN A 232 12.21 -1.49 -6.18
C ASN A 232 12.82 -1.70 -7.58
N VAL A 233 13.53 -0.70 -8.08
CA VAL A 233 14.20 -0.74 -9.40
C VAL A 233 15.47 -1.59 -9.44
N GLY A 234 15.97 -2.04 -8.30
CA GLY A 234 17.15 -2.92 -8.22
C GLY A 234 16.84 -4.39 -8.51
N ARG A 235 15.60 -4.74 -8.78
CA ARG A 235 15.11 -6.11 -9.02
C ARG A 235 14.28 -6.17 -10.31
N TYR A 236 13.82 -7.38 -10.67
CA TYR A 236 12.84 -7.47 -11.75
C TYR A 236 11.60 -6.65 -11.37
N CYS A 237 11.37 -5.59 -12.10
CA CYS A 237 10.25 -4.69 -11.85
C CYS A 237 9.60 -4.24 -13.16
N THR A 238 8.31 -3.90 -13.05
CA THR A 238 7.55 -3.23 -14.10
C THR A 238 6.79 -2.07 -13.50
N ARG A 239 6.69 -0.95 -14.23
CA ARG A 239 6.04 0.27 -13.76
C ARG A 239 5.06 0.74 -14.83
N TYR A 240 3.80 0.76 -14.47
CA TYR A 240 2.72 1.22 -15.34
C TYR A 240 2.07 2.47 -14.75
N ALA A 241 1.41 3.23 -15.58
CA ALA A 241 0.54 4.30 -15.14
C ALA A 241 -0.78 4.30 -15.89
N TRP A 242 -1.84 4.68 -15.21
CA TRP A 242 -3.08 5.06 -15.88
C TRP A 242 -2.97 6.47 -16.45
N PRO A 243 -3.79 6.85 -17.44
CA PRO A 243 -3.84 8.24 -17.95
C PRO A 243 -4.18 9.29 -16.88
N SER A 244 -4.79 8.85 -15.76
CA SER A 244 -5.05 9.67 -14.58
C SER A 244 -3.82 9.88 -13.69
N GLY A 245 -2.68 9.24 -14.00
CA GLY A 245 -1.43 9.36 -13.26
C GLY A 245 -0.83 10.75 -13.34
N TRP A 246 -0.29 11.26 -12.25
CA TRP A 246 0.40 12.53 -12.19
C TRP A 246 1.47 12.54 -11.10
N TRP A 247 2.56 13.28 -11.34
CA TRP A 247 3.75 13.29 -10.47
C TRP A 247 4.12 14.69 -10.05
N GLY A 248 4.85 14.80 -8.96
CA GLY A 248 5.42 16.06 -8.52
C GLY A 248 6.19 15.93 -7.21
N SER A 249 6.94 16.96 -6.86
CA SER A 249 7.63 17.06 -5.57
C SER A 249 6.68 17.47 -4.45
N LEU A 250 5.69 18.30 -4.75
CA LEU A 250 4.69 18.81 -3.83
C LEU A 250 3.30 18.70 -4.46
N THR A 251 2.29 18.47 -3.63
CA THR A 251 0.90 18.66 -4.04
C THR A 251 0.68 20.17 -4.30
N LEU A 252 -0.08 20.51 -5.37
CA LEU A 252 -0.33 21.93 -5.72
C LEU A 252 -1.02 22.69 -4.58
N GLU A 253 -1.85 22.00 -3.82
CA GLU A 253 -2.69 22.61 -2.80
C GLU A 253 -1.89 22.90 -1.53
N GLY A 254 -1.68 24.19 -1.24
CA GLY A 254 -0.99 24.69 -0.05
C GLY A 254 0.54 24.63 -0.08
N GLY A 255 1.14 24.01 -1.10
CA GLY A 255 2.60 23.91 -1.23
C GLY A 255 3.21 24.95 -2.16
N ILE A 256 2.46 25.44 -3.16
CA ILE A 256 2.98 26.38 -4.16
C ILE A 256 3.26 27.73 -3.52
N GLU A 257 2.30 28.28 -2.78
CA GLU A 257 2.47 29.57 -2.10
C GLU A 257 3.67 29.56 -1.15
N ALA A 258 3.93 28.43 -0.50
CA ALA A 258 5.10 28.29 0.38
C ALA A 258 6.41 28.14 -0.43
N ALA A 259 6.41 27.35 -1.48
CA ALA A 259 7.60 27.06 -2.29
C ALA A 259 8.02 28.22 -3.18
N TYR A 260 7.05 29.00 -3.68
CA TYR A 260 7.25 30.12 -4.61
C TYR A 260 6.99 31.48 -3.97
N ARG A 261 7.01 31.54 -2.64
CA ARG A 261 6.71 32.75 -1.88
C ARG A 261 7.54 33.96 -2.35
N ALA A 262 8.82 33.79 -2.62
CA ALA A 262 9.69 34.87 -3.09
C ALA A 262 9.30 35.37 -4.48
N GLU A 263 8.82 34.53 -5.37
CA GLU A 263 8.32 34.92 -6.70
C GLU A 263 6.98 35.64 -6.55
N LEU A 264 6.08 35.12 -5.71
CA LEU A 264 4.78 35.77 -5.45
C LEU A 264 4.90 37.13 -4.74
N ASP A 265 5.80 37.25 -3.76
CA ASP A 265 6.04 38.53 -3.03
C ASP A 265 6.70 39.59 -3.93
N ALA A 266 7.37 39.19 -5.02
CA ALA A 266 8.01 40.06 -5.98
C ALA A 266 7.13 40.45 -7.19
N ALA A 267 5.98 39.77 -7.36
CA ALA A 267 5.09 39.97 -8.50
C ALA A 267 4.22 41.22 -8.32
N ASP A 268 3.97 41.95 -9.40
CA ASP A 268 3.03 43.09 -9.43
C ASP A 268 1.57 42.62 -9.18
N ASP A 269 1.24 41.41 -9.63
CA ASP A 269 -0.04 40.73 -9.40
C ASP A 269 0.22 39.28 -8.90
N PRO A 270 0.24 39.06 -7.58
CA PRO A 270 0.49 37.74 -6.99
C PRO A 270 -0.54 36.67 -7.38
N GLU A 271 -1.80 37.04 -7.66
CA GLU A 271 -2.84 36.05 -8.06
C GLU A 271 -2.60 35.58 -9.49
N ALA A 272 -2.26 36.48 -10.40
CA ALA A 272 -1.91 36.16 -11.78
C ALA A 272 -0.62 35.29 -11.83
N GLU A 273 0.39 35.65 -11.02
CA GLU A 273 1.63 34.88 -10.93
C GLU A 273 1.39 33.48 -10.36
N LEU A 274 0.55 33.34 -9.33
CA LEU A 274 0.18 32.03 -8.80
C LEU A 274 -0.45 31.15 -9.88
N LEU A 275 -1.38 31.68 -10.66
CA LEU A 275 -2.00 30.94 -11.78
C LEU A 275 -0.96 30.51 -12.82
N ALA A 276 -0.03 31.40 -13.18
CA ALA A 276 1.04 31.09 -14.13
C ALA A 276 1.98 29.99 -13.61
N ILE A 277 2.30 30.01 -12.31
CA ILE A 277 3.07 28.95 -11.65
C ILE A 277 2.28 27.63 -11.65
N GLU A 278 0.99 27.67 -11.34
CA GLU A 278 0.12 26.48 -11.37
C GLU A 278 0.07 25.86 -12.77
N GLU A 279 -0.14 26.64 -13.81
CA GLU A 279 -0.15 26.18 -15.20
C GLU A 279 1.20 25.57 -15.61
N ARG A 280 2.31 26.24 -15.27
CA ARG A 280 3.66 25.73 -15.52
C ARG A 280 3.91 24.38 -14.84
N LEU A 281 3.51 24.24 -13.59
CA LEU A 281 3.66 23.00 -12.82
C LEU A 281 2.72 21.90 -13.33
N GLU A 282 1.51 22.23 -13.73
CA GLU A 282 0.56 21.26 -14.31
C GLU A 282 1.11 20.65 -15.60
N ALA A 283 1.73 21.47 -16.47
CA ALA A 283 2.38 20.98 -17.69
C ALA A 283 3.52 19.99 -17.39
N LEU A 284 4.19 20.12 -16.25
CA LEU A 284 5.28 19.21 -15.81
C LEU A 284 4.78 17.88 -15.26
N ARG A 285 3.52 17.77 -14.88
CA ARG A 285 2.94 16.60 -14.18
C ARG A 285 2.39 15.52 -15.08
N SER A 286 2.40 15.78 -16.39
CA SER A 286 1.86 14.85 -17.38
C SER A 286 2.49 13.45 -17.27
N PRO A 287 1.70 12.36 -17.28
CA PRO A 287 2.21 11.01 -17.31
C PRO A 287 3.08 10.75 -18.56
N PHE A 288 2.83 11.47 -19.66
CA PHE A 288 3.63 11.35 -20.89
C PHE A 288 5.09 11.76 -20.67
N ARG A 289 5.35 12.84 -19.94
CA ARG A 289 6.72 13.25 -19.62
C ARG A 289 7.45 12.21 -18.76
N THR A 290 6.72 11.58 -17.84
CA THR A 290 7.27 10.51 -17.00
C THR A 290 7.61 9.28 -17.84
N ALA A 291 6.76 8.94 -18.81
CA ALA A 291 7.01 7.85 -19.75
C ALA A 291 8.18 8.15 -20.71
N GLU A 292 8.24 9.37 -21.26
CA GLU A 292 9.36 9.82 -22.12
C GLU A 292 10.73 9.76 -21.40
N ALA A 293 10.74 9.99 -20.08
CA ALA A 293 11.92 9.87 -19.25
C ALA A 293 12.22 8.44 -18.78
N PHE A 294 11.46 7.45 -19.21
CA PHE A 294 11.57 6.04 -18.78
C PHE A 294 11.45 5.82 -17.26
N TRP A 295 10.69 6.67 -16.58
CA TRP A 295 10.35 6.48 -15.17
C TRP A 295 9.21 5.48 -14.96
N ILE A 296 8.47 5.20 -16.03
CA ILE A 296 7.50 4.11 -16.17
C ILE A 296 7.70 3.45 -17.53
N GLU A 297 7.36 2.18 -17.66
CA GLU A 297 7.47 1.43 -18.92
C GLU A 297 6.35 1.79 -19.89
N GLU A 298 5.13 2.02 -19.39
CA GLU A 298 3.98 2.29 -20.27
C GLU A 298 2.84 3.04 -19.54
N ILE A 299 2.14 3.90 -20.29
CA ILE A 299 0.81 4.43 -19.91
C ILE A 299 -0.23 3.46 -20.48
N ILE A 300 -0.95 2.78 -19.62
CA ILE A 300 -1.84 1.69 -19.99
C ILE A 300 -3.32 2.10 -19.97
N ASP A 301 -4.13 1.47 -20.78
CA ASP A 301 -5.59 1.48 -20.60
C ASP A 301 -5.88 0.84 -19.22
N PRO A 302 -6.68 1.48 -18.34
CA PRO A 302 -7.02 0.91 -17.04
C PRO A 302 -7.56 -0.52 -17.12
N ARG A 303 -8.25 -0.89 -18.21
CA ARG A 303 -8.77 -2.25 -18.43
C ARG A 303 -7.70 -3.29 -18.69
N ASP A 304 -6.52 -2.87 -19.15
CA ASP A 304 -5.37 -3.76 -19.38
C ASP A 304 -4.56 -4.04 -18.10
N THR A 305 -4.94 -3.44 -16.98
CA THR A 305 -4.22 -3.64 -15.71
C THR A 305 -4.17 -5.12 -15.33
N ARG A 306 -5.30 -5.85 -15.36
CA ARG A 306 -5.30 -7.27 -15.02
C ARG A 306 -4.46 -8.12 -15.98
N PRO A 307 -4.62 -8.06 -17.31
CA PRO A 307 -3.75 -8.80 -18.24
C PRO A 307 -2.26 -8.59 -17.98
N LEU A 308 -1.81 -7.35 -17.83
CA LEU A 308 -0.41 -7.02 -17.58
C LEU A 308 0.09 -7.52 -16.22
N LEU A 309 -0.74 -7.48 -15.19
CA LEU A 309 -0.40 -8.00 -13.87
C LEU A 309 -0.36 -9.53 -13.84
N THR A 310 -1.20 -10.23 -14.63
CA THR A 310 -1.11 -11.70 -14.75
C THR A 310 0.15 -12.13 -15.49
N ASP A 311 0.54 -11.40 -16.53
CA ASP A 311 1.83 -11.59 -17.21
C ASP A 311 3.00 -11.35 -16.27
N PHE A 312 2.97 -10.24 -15.50
CA PHE A 312 3.96 -9.97 -14.47
C PHE A 312 4.04 -11.12 -13.45
N ALA A 313 2.91 -11.57 -12.89
CA ALA A 313 2.89 -12.64 -11.89
C ALA A 313 3.50 -13.94 -12.44
N THR A 314 3.24 -14.27 -13.69
CA THR A 314 3.81 -15.45 -14.38
C THR A 314 5.31 -15.31 -14.60
N LEU A 315 5.77 -14.13 -15.06
CA LEU A 315 7.20 -13.88 -15.30
C LEU A 315 7.99 -13.79 -13.99
N ALA A 316 7.38 -13.24 -12.95
CA ALA A 316 7.96 -13.11 -11.61
C ALA A 316 8.41 -14.47 -11.04
N GLN A 317 7.68 -15.55 -11.32
CA GLN A 317 8.03 -16.90 -10.85
C GLN A 317 9.43 -17.34 -11.31
N LYS A 318 9.88 -16.87 -12.47
CA LYS A 318 11.21 -17.20 -13.01
C LYS A 318 12.34 -16.45 -12.30
N ALA A 319 12.03 -15.33 -11.66
CA ALA A 319 13.00 -14.50 -10.95
C ALA A 319 13.08 -14.81 -9.45
N LEU A 320 12.07 -15.47 -8.89
CA LEU A 320 12.04 -15.86 -7.49
C LEU A 320 13.08 -16.94 -7.18
N LYS A 321 13.64 -16.86 -5.99
CA LYS A 321 14.58 -17.86 -5.46
C LYS A 321 14.15 -18.24 -4.05
N PRO A 322 13.85 -19.52 -3.79
CA PRO A 322 13.55 -19.98 -2.43
C PRO A 322 14.80 -19.94 -1.56
N GLY A 323 14.61 -19.98 -0.25
CA GLY A 323 15.65 -19.99 0.76
C GLY A 323 15.47 -18.88 1.81
N LEU A 324 16.33 -18.88 2.80
CA LEU A 324 16.29 -17.88 3.86
C LEU A 324 16.60 -16.48 3.30
N THR A 325 15.76 -15.54 3.66
CA THR A 325 15.95 -14.12 3.38
C THR A 325 16.21 -13.36 4.67
N GLY A 326 16.92 -12.26 4.60
CA GLY A 326 17.22 -11.41 5.74
C GLY A 326 17.07 -9.94 5.39
N SER A 327 16.47 -9.18 6.28
CA SER A 327 16.48 -7.72 6.14
C SER A 327 17.83 -7.16 6.55
N GLY A 328 18.34 -6.19 5.78
CA GLY A 328 19.49 -5.40 6.17
C GLY A 328 19.18 -4.43 7.33
N LEU A 329 20.20 -3.68 7.77
CA LEU A 329 20.02 -2.61 8.74
C LEU A 329 19.03 -1.57 8.20
N ARG A 330 18.06 -1.19 9.03
CA ARG A 330 17.11 -0.11 8.77
C ARG A 330 17.24 0.96 9.86
N PRO A 331 17.52 2.21 9.50
CA PRO A 331 17.78 3.30 10.45
C PRO A 331 16.61 3.61 11.38
#